data_72e11273c235e714587cd6ed8fae1c1a
#
_entry.id   72e11273c235e714587cd6ed8fae1c1a
#
_cell.length_a   1.000
_cell.length_b   1.000
_cell.length_c   1.000
_cell.angle_alpha   90.00
_cell.angle_beta   90.00
_cell.angle_gamma   90.00
#
_symmetry.space_group_name_H-M   'P 1'
#
loop_
_entity.id
_entity.type
_entity.pdbx_description
1 polymer ?
#
loop_
_entity_poly.entity_id
_entity_poly.type
_entity_poly.pdbx_seq_one_letter_code
_entity_poly.pdbx_strand_id
1 'polypeptide(L)'
;QSLMDVPLSSLNDIIVQGAFNAEAKRITRRGTTPSPKTMADVRGFFSSVMAMYGLRFTPTVPAKRKRIRVLPEPQEIYSIIRGTDIELPCMLAMWLSFTMSEVRGLRVCAIKNGVVTINQVLVDVDGMPIAKAAGKEYDRNRALAVPPYIMRLIEDTPAWKDGDGYIVPRSGQAIYKRFKRLCAKADIDITFHDLRHVNASVMLQLNVPDKYAMERGGWKTDSTMKRVYQETFSRERKNVDAIIDSYFDDVTKNFAPKK
;
A
#
# COMPACT_ATOMS: atom_id res chain seq x y z
N GLN A 1 8.61 11.47 33.65
CA GLN A 1 8.43 10.25 34.44
C GLN A 1 7.94 9.13 33.50
N SER A 2 8.57 7.95 33.59
CA SER A 2 8.13 6.79 32.82
C SER A 2 6.83 6.23 33.41
N LEU A 3 5.86 5.84 32.57
CA LEU A 3 4.64 5.15 33.04
C LEU A 3 4.97 3.80 33.71
N MET A 4 6.13 3.22 33.43
CA MET A 4 6.59 1.96 34.02
C MET A 4 6.78 2.02 35.54
N ASP A 5 7.02 3.23 36.07
CA ASP A 5 7.29 3.45 37.50
C ASP A 5 6.06 3.95 38.26
N VAL A 6 4.89 3.99 37.60
CA VAL A 6 3.64 4.48 38.20
C VAL A 6 2.70 3.30 38.46
N PRO A 7 2.29 3.08 39.72
CA PRO A 7 1.28 2.07 40.05
C PRO A 7 -0.02 2.29 39.25
N LEU A 8 -0.68 1.21 38.81
CA LEU A 8 -1.94 1.30 38.05
C LEU A 8 -3.03 2.09 38.80
N SER A 9 -3.07 1.95 40.14
CA SER A 9 -4.01 2.67 41.03
C SER A 9 -3.80 4.19 41.09
N SER A 10 -2.61 4.67 40.69
CA SER A 10 -2.25 6.10 40.69
C SER A 10 -2.35 6.73 39.30
N LEU A 11 -2.66 5.94 38.28
CA LEU A 11 -2.81 6.48 36.93
C LEU A 11 -4.05 7.35 36.80
N ASN A 12 -3.87 8.51 36.19
CA ASN A 12 -4.93 9.42 35.80
C ASN A 12 -4.64 10.05 34.43
N ASP A 13 -5.61 10.75 33.86
CA ASP A 13 -5.49 11.34 32.51
C ASP A 13 -4.32 12.31 32.38
N ILE A 14 -3.99 13.05 33.44
CA ILE A 14 -2.88 14.03 33.45
C ILE A 14 -1.54 13.31 33.31
N ILE A 15 -1.32 12.28 34.12
CA ILE A 15 -0.08 11.48 34.10
C ILE A 15 0.07 10.79 32.74
N VAL A 16 -1.00 10.16 32.24
CA VAL A 16 -1.01 9.48 30.96
C VAL A 16 -0.74 10.47 29.81
N GLN A 17 -1.43 11.60 29.79
CA GLN A 17 -1.21 12.64 28.75
C GLN A 17 0.21 13.19 28.82
N GLY A 18 0.74 13.42 30.02
CA GLY A 18 2.13 13.89 30.22
C GLY A 18 3.15 12.91 29.61
N ALA A 19 2.97 11.61 29.81
CA ALA A 19 3.82 10.58 29.24
C ALA A 19 3.72 10.53 27.69
N PHE A 20 2.53 10.63 27.11
CA PHE A 20 2.34 10.71 25.67
C PHE A 20 2.97 11.96 25.06
N ASN A 21 2.89 13.10 25.75
CA ASN A 21 3.55 14.34 25.32
C ASN A 21 5.08 14.21 25.33
N ALA A 22 5.63 13.55 26.34
CA ALA A 22 7.07 13.28 26.43
C ALA A 22 7.52 12.33 25.32
N GLU A 23 6.79 11.24 25.08
CA GLU A 23 7.10 10.29 24.01
C GLU A 23 7.02 10.95 22.62
N ALA A 24 6.06 11.81 22.38
CA ALA A 24 5.94 12.53 21.10
C ALA A 24 7.14 13.46 20.81
N LYS A 25 7.87 13.89 21.85
CA LYS A 25 9.07 14.73 21.74
C LYS A 25 10.37 13.95 21.80
N ARG A 26 10.33 12.65 22.13
CA ARG A 26 11.52 11.82 22.26
C ARG A 26 12.28 11.72 20.94
N ILE A 27 13.58 11.88 20.98
CA ILE A 27 14.45 11.65 19.82
C ILE A 27 14.72 10.15 19.68
N THR A 28 14.35 9.60 18.54
CA THR A 28 14.58 8.19 18.21
C THR A 28 16.06 7.96 17.85
N ARG A 29 16.47 6.69 17.76
CA ARG A 29 17.81 6.31 17.26
C ARG A 29 18.14 6.84 15.84
N ARG A 30 17.12 7.25 15.08
CA ARG A 30 17.27 7.85 13.75
C ARG A 30 17.41 9.38 13.77
N GLY A 31 17.49 9.99 14.96
CA GLY A 31 17.59 11.45 15.11
C GLY A 31 16.28 12.22 14.83
N THR A 32 15.15 11.54 14.78
CA THR A 32 13.83 12.13 14.50
C THR A 32 12.85 11.86 15.65
N THR A 33 11.78 12.64 15.76
CA THR A 33 10.67 12.33 16.67
C THR A 33 9.80 11.19 16.11
N PRO A 34 9.05 10.45 16.97
CA PRO A 34 8.07 9.47 16.52
C PRO A 34 7.03 10.07 15.57
N SER A 35 6.69 9.33 14.51
CA SER A 35 5.69 9.82 13.56
C SER A 35 4.29 9.87 14.21
N PRO A 36 3.37 10.75 13.74
CA PRO A 36 1.98 10.75 14.20
C PRO A 36 1.29 9.39 14.10
N LYS A 37 1.66 8.58 13.08
CA LYS A 37 1.17 7.20 12.96
C LYS A 37 1.70 6.33 14.09
N THR A 38 2.99 6.38 14.37
CA THR A 38 3.61 5.63 15.48
C THR A 38 2.95 5.98 16.81
N MET A 39 2.71 7.28 17.05
CA MET A 39 2.03 7.72 18.27
C MET A 39 0.58 7.22 18.35
N ALA A 40 -0.15 7.17 17.23
CA ALA A 40 -1.49 6.60 17.18
C ALA A 40 -1.50 5.09 17.44
N ASP A 41 -0.52 4.36 16.90
CA ASP A 41 -0.36 2.92 17.11
C ASP A 41 -0.03 2.62 18.59
N VAL A 42 0.89 3.40 19.21
CA VAL A 42 1.20 3.31 20.65
C VAL A 42 -0.03 3.60 21.50
N ARG A 43 -0.80 4.65 21.17
CA ARG A 43 -2.06 4.94 21.88
C ARG A 43 -3.04 3.77 21.78
N GLY A 44 -3.24 3.22 20.59
CA GLY A 44 -4.14 2.07 20.39
C GLY A 44 -3.74 0.87 21.22
N PHE A 45 -2.46 0.53 21.23
CA PHE A 45 -1.91 -0.56 22.05
C PHE A 45 -2.10 -0.28 23.55
N PHE A 46 -1.70 0.91 24.03
CA PHE A 46 -1.87 1.33 25.41
C PHE A 46 -3.33 1.24 25.87
N SER A 47 -4.25 1.82 25.08
CA SER A 47 -5.69 1.78 25.41
C SER A 47 -6.24 0.36 25.48
N SER A 48 -5.78 -0.53 24.58
CA SER A 48 -6.19 -1.94 24.60
C SER A 48 -5.70 -2.65 25.85
N VAL A 49 -4.45 -2.41 26.27
CA VAL A 49 -3.90 -3.00 27.49
C VAL A 49 -4.62 -2.47 28.73
N MET A 50 -4.85 -1.16 28.81
CA MET A 50 -5.57 -0.56 29.95
C MET A 50 -7.00 -1.07 30.07
N ALA A 51 -7.68 -1.29 28.95
CA ALA A 51 -9.03 -1.86 28.92
C ALA A 51 -9.09 -3.27 29.54
N MET A 52 -8.02 -4.09 29.43
CA MET A 52 -7.95 -5.41 30.09
C MET A 52 -7.97 -5.31 31.62
N TYR A 53 -7.56 -4.16 32.17
CA TYR A 53 -7.60 -3.86 33.62
C TYR A 53 -8.80 -3.00 34.02
N GLY A 54 -9.79 -2.85 33.15
CA GLY A 54 -10.98 -2.03 33.41
C GLY A 54 -10.74 -0.52 33.38
N LEU A 55 -9.55 -0.06 32.97
CA LEU A 55 -9.17 1.34 32.90
C LEU A 55 -9.37 1.89 31.49
N ARG A 56 -9.84 3.15 31.40
CA ARG A 56 -10.05 3.82 30.11
C ARG A 56 -9.35 5.16 30.11
N PHE A 57 -8.37 5.30 29.21
CA PHE A 57 -7.65 6.54 28.94
C PHE A 57 -7.67 6.84 27.45
N THR A 58 -7.86 8.10 27.09
CA THR A 58 -7.91 8.58 25.70
C THR A 58 -6.90 9.72 25.46
N PRO A 59 -5.58 9.45 25.60
CA PRO A 59 -4.61 10.53 25.44
C PRO A 59 -4.63 11.06 24.01
N THR A 60 -4.50 12.38 23.89
CA THR A 60 -4.38 13.09 22.63
C THR A 60 -2.98 12.85 22.05
N VAL A 61 -2.90 12.56 20.76
CA VAL A 61 -1.65 12.38 20.02
C VAL A 61 -1.62 13.29 18.80
N PRO A 62 -0.42 13.62 18.27
CA PRO A 62 -0.30 14.46 17.07
C PRO A 62 -1.14 13.93 15.91
N ALA A 63 -1.89 14.82 15.26
CA ALA A 63 -2.72 14.46 14.12
C ALA A 63 -1.87 14.06 12.90
N LYS A 64 -2.29 13.01 12.20
CA LYS A 64 -1.66 12.63 10.95
C LYS A 64 -2.02 13.65 9.87
N ARG A 65 -1.04 14.37 9.35
CA ARG A 65 -1.24 15.21 8.17
C ARG A 65 -1.45 14.34 6.95
N LYS A 66 -2.54 14.58 6.24
CA LYS A 66 -2.84 13.90 4.98
C LYS A 66 -1.90 14.47 3.91
N ARG A 67 -0.96 13.67 3.41
CA ARG A 67 -0.18 14.05 2.23
C ARG A 67 -0.96 13.58 1.01
N ILE A 68 -1.26 14.50 0.12
CA ILE A 68 -1.73 14.17 -1.22
C ILE A 68 -0.49 13.69 -1.98
N ARG A 69 -0.48 12.42 -2.38
CA ARG A 69 0.58 11.89 -3.23
C ARG A 69 0.13 12.00 -4.67
N VAL A 70 1.04 12.43 -5.51
CA VAL A 70 0.89 12.36 -6.96
C VAL A 70 1.66 11.12 -7.40
N LEU A 71 0.96 10.18 -8.01
CA LEU A 71 1.57 8.97 -8.54
C LEU A 71 2.11 9.26 -9.94
N PRO A 72 3.28 8.69 -10.30
CA PRO A 72 3.77 8.71 -11.68
C PRO A 72 2.86 7.86 -12.56
N GLU A 73 2.85 8.17 -13.85
CA GLU A 73 2.10 7.38 -14.84
C GLU A 73 2.68 5.96 -14.96
N PRO A 74 1.85 4.95 -15.25
CA PRO A 74 2.32 3.57 -15.44
C PRO A 74 3.45 3.44 -16.45
N GLN A 75 3.46 4.27 -17.49
CA GLN A 75 4.49 4.29 -18.53
C GLN A 75 5.85 4.74 -18.00
N GLU A 76 5.87 5.73 -17.10
CA GLU A 76 7.10 6.21 -16.46
C GLU A 76 7.71 5.11 -15.59
N ILE A 77 6.87 4.43 -14.79
CA ILE A 77 7.31 3.30 -13.96
C ILE A 77 7.81 2.15 -14.85
N TYR A 78 7.06 1.80 -15.89
CA TYR A 78 7.44 0.73 -16.79
C TYR A 78 8.79 0.99 -17.46
N SER A 79 9.06 2.24 -17.88
CA SER A 79 10.33 2.60 -18.51
C SER A 79 11.56 2.33 -17.65
N ILE A 80 11.44 2.44 -16.32
CA ILE A 80 12.56 2.23 -15.38
C ILE A 80 12.71 0.78 -14.91
N ILE A 81 11.66 -0.04 -15.01
CA ILE A 81 11.71 -1.44 -14.56
C ILE A 81 11.92 -2.43 -15.70
N ARG A 82 11.57 -2.08 -16.93
CA ARG A 82 11.66 -2.95 -18.11
C ARG A 82 13.08 -3.47 -18.30
N GLY A 83 13.21 -4.77 -18.56
CA GLY A 83 14.49 -5.46 -18.78
C GLY A 83 15.35 -5.60 -17.52
N THR A 84 14.83 -5.21 -16.35
CA THR A 84 15.56 -5.37 -15.08
C THR A 84 15.20 -6.68 -14.39
N ASP A 85 16.04 -7.07 -13.46
CA ASP A 85 15.88 -8.25 -12.61
C ASP A 85 14.68 -8.18 -11.62
N ILE A 86 14.00 -7.04 -11.56
CA ILE A 86 12.78 -6.83 -10.76
C ILE A 86 11.56 -6.45 -11.61
N GLU A 87 11.64 -6.59 -12.92
CA GLU A 87 10.50 -6.31 -13.79
C GLU A 87 9.29 -7.15 -13.41
N LEU A 88 9.45 -8.46 -13.33
CA LEU A 88 8.34 -9.38 -12.99
C LEU A 88 7.68 -9.05 -11.65
N PRO A 89 8.39 -8.93 -10.50
CA PRO A 89 7.76 -8.55 -9.24
C PRO A 89 7.05 -7.20 -9.29
N CYS A 90 7.59 -6.22 -10.01
CA CYS A 90 6.95 -4.91 -10.17
C CYS A 90 5.69 -5.00 -11.03
N MET A 91 5.71 -5.77 -12.12
CA MET A 91 4.53 -5.96 -12.97
C MET A 91 3.42 -6.74 -12.27
N LEU A 92 3.74 -7.73 -11.44
CA LEU A 92 2.77 -8.41 -10.59
C LEU A 92 2.07 -7.43 -9.62
N ALA A 93 2.82 -6.49 -9.05
CA ALA A 93 2.27 -5.48 -8.15
C ALA A 93 1.46 -4.42 -8.91
N MET A 94 1.99 -3.89 -10.02
CA MET A 94 1.39 -2.78 -10.76
C MET A 94 0.21 -3.23 -11.62
N TRP A 95 0.26 -4.41 -12.24
CA TRP A 95 -0.80 -4.86 -13.14
C TRP A 95 -1.82 -5.77 -12.46
N LEU A 96 -1.38 -6.65 -11.55
CA LEU A 96 -2.26 -7.61 -10.86
C LEU A 96 -2.55 -7.23 -9.41
N SER A 97 -2.09 -6.07 -8.96
CA SER A 97 -2.33 -5.54 -7.60
C SER A 97 -1.79 -6.42 -6.47
N PHE A 98 -0.69 -7.16 -6.71
CA PHE A 98 -0.08 -8.00 -5.68
C PHE A 98 0.62 -7.16 -4.62
N THR A 99 0.51 -7.58 -3.36
CA THR A 99 1.38 -7.10 -2.29
C THR A 99 2.76 -7.77 -2.38
N MET A 100 3.79 -7.20 -1.74
CA MET A 100 5.13 -7.81 -1.69
C MET A 100 5.08 -9.26 -1.18
N SER A 101 4.27 -9.53 -0.17
CA SER A 101 4.13 -10.87 0.41
C SER A 101 3.46 -11.86 -0.54
N GLU A 102 2.51 -11.42 -1.35
CA GLU A 102 1.86 -12.23 -2.40
C GLU A 102 2.81 -12.49 -3.55
N VAL A 103 3.57 -11.47 -4.00
CA VAL A 103 4.60 -11.62 -5.03
C VAL A 103 5.63 -12.67 -4.64
N ARG A 104 6.10 -12.62 -3.40
CA ARG A 104 7.08 -13.58 -2.89
C ARG A 104 6.49 -14.96 -2.62
N GLY A 105 5.21 -15.03 -2.27
CA GLY A 105 4.49 -16.28 -2.02
C GLY A 105 4.02 -17.01 -3.28
N LEU A 106 4.17 -16.41 -4.46
CA LEU A 106 3.71 -16.98 -5.72
C LEU A 106 4.55 -18.19 -6.10
N ARG A 107 3.90 -19.37 -6.20
CA ARG A 107 4.50 -20.62 -6.66
C ARG A 107 4.00 -21.03 -8.04
N VAL A 108 4.77 -21.86 -8.72
CA VAL A 108 4.37 -22.44 -10.01
C VAL A 108 3.01 -23.15 -9.93
N CYS A 109 2.80 -23.98 -8.91
CA CYS A 109 1.54 -24.72 -8.72
C CYS A 109 0.29 -23.83 -8.52
N ALA A 110 0.47 -22.55 -8.20
CA ALA A 110 -0.62 -21.58 -8.07
C ALA A 110 -1.12 -21.03 -9.42
N ILE A 111 -0.43 -21.36 -10.52
CA ILE A 111 -0.78 -20.89 -11.86
C ILE A 111 -1.27 -22.08 -12.67
N LYS A 112 -2.53 -22.06 -13.09
CA LYS A 112 -3.16 -23.12 -13.89
C LYS A 112 -3.99 -22.50 -15.01
N ASN A 113 -3.81 -22.99 -16.22
CA ASN A 113 -4.58 -22.54 -17.40
C ASN A 113 -4.61 -21.01 -17.57
N GLY A 114 -3.46 -20.33 -17.36
CA GLY A 114 -3.36 -18.89 -17.46
C GLY A 114 -4.05 -18.09 -16.34
N VAL A 115 -4.46 -18.76 -15.25
CA VAL A 115 -5.06 -18.14 -14.07
C VAL A 115 -4.16 -18.36 -12.87
N VAL A 116 -3.86 -17.28 -12.14
CA VAL A 116 -3.14 -17.33 -10.86
C VAL A 116 -4.13 -17.30 -9.71
N THR A 117 -3.97 -18.22 -8.76
CA THR A 117 -4.72 -18.24 -7.50
C THR A 117 -3.82 -17.80 -6.37
N ILE A 118 -4.20 -16.70 -5.69
CA ILE A 118 -3.43 -16.17 -4.56
C ILE A 118 -3.96 -16.81 -3.29
N ASN A 119 -3.30 -17.86 -2.85
CA ASN A 119 -3.66 -18.65 -1.66
C ASN A 119 -2.55 -18.67 -0.60
N GLN A 120 -1.37 -18.15 -0.93
CA GLN A 120 -0.20 -18.15 -0.06
C GLN A 120 0.54 -16.82 -0.11
N VAL A 121 1.14 -16.45 1.01
CA VAL A 121 2.04 -15.30 1.13
C VAL A 121 3.33 -15.71 1.82
N LEU A 122 4.44 -15.05 1.49
CA LEU A 122 5.69 -15.14 2.26
C LEU A 122 5.90 -13.88 3.09
N VAL A 123 6.06 -14.06 4.39
CA VAL A 123 6.39 -13.00 5.35
C VAL A 123 7.71 -13.31 6.04
N ASP A 124 8.51 -12.28 6.33
CA ASP A 124 9.72 -12.46 7.11
C ASP A 124 9.38 -12.35 8.62
N VAL A 125 9.72 -13.39 9.38
CA VAL A 125 9.64 -13.44 10.84
C VAL A 125 11.05 -13.73 11.35
N ASP A 126 11.59 -12.84 12.15
CA ASP A 126 12.98 -12.93 12.66
C ASP A 126 14.02 -13.14 11.56
N GLY A 127 13.81 -12.50 10.40
CA GLY A 127 14.68 -12.59 9.23
C GLY A 127 14.51 -13.86 8.38
N MET A 128 13.63 -14.78 8.77
CA MET A 128 13.35 -16.03 8.04
C MET A 128 12.04 -15.90 7.26
N PRO A 129 12.00 -16.31 5.97
CA PRO A 129 10.79 -16.33 5.19
C PRO A 129 9.86 -17.47 5.65
N ILE A 130 8.67 -17.13 6.12
CA ILE A 130 7.65 -18.09 6.54
C ILE A 130 6.46 -17.99 5.59
N ALA A 131 6.07 -19.14 5.06
CA ALA A 131 4.85 -19.28 4.26
C ALA A 131 3.62 -19.25 5.17
N LYS A 132 2.63 -18.44 4.82
CA LYS A 132 1.33 -18.38 5.49
C LYS A 132 0.24 -18.43 4.44
N ALA A 133 -0.91 -18.99 4.79
CA ALA A 133 -2.09 -18.89 3.93
C ALA A 133 -2.42 -17.41 3.66
N ALA A 134 -2.88 -17.09 2.48
CA ALA A 134 -3.27 -15.75 2.10
C ALA A 134 -4.54 -15.34 2.86
N GLY A 135 -4.36 -14.63 3.97
CA GLY A 135 -5.44 -14.15 4.82
C GLY A 135 -5.74 -15.07 6.01
N LYS A 136 -6.15 -14.46 7.13
CA LYS A 136 -6.58 -15.18 8.34
C LYS A 136 -7.92 -15.90 8.19
N GLU A 137 -8.62 -15.65 7.10
CA GLU A 137 -9.90 -16.23 6.71
C GLU A 137 -9.86 -16.52 5.21
N TYR A 138 -10.50 -17.58 4.78
CA TYR A 138 -10.61 -18.08 3.39
C TYR A 138 -11.06 -17.02 2.36
N ASP A 139 -11.45 -15.87 2.82
CA ASP A 139 -12.08 -14.76 2.08
C ASP A 139 -11.11 -13.89 1.24
N ARG A 140 -9.80 -14.19 1.25
CA ARG A 140 -8.80 -13.44 0.47
C ARG A 140 -8.21 -14.20 -0.73
N ASN A 141 -8.65 -15.43 -0.91
CA ASN A 141 -8.25 -16.20 -2.06
C ASN A 141 -8.91 -15.59 -3.28
N ARG A 142 -8.12 -15.00 -4.14
CA ARG A 142 -8.60 -14.47 -5.41
C ARG A 142 -7.87 -15.12 -6.57
N ALA A 143 -8.60 -15.33 -7.65
CA ALA A 143 -8.08 -15.86 -8.89
C ALA A 143 -8.08 -14.75 -9.94
N LEU A 144 -6.97 -14.58 -10.65
CA LEU A 144 -6.79 -13.54 -11.66
C LEU A 144 -6.24 -14.17 -12.94
N ALA A 145 -6.81 -13.80 -14.08
CA ALA A 145 -6.19 -14.13 -15.37
C ALA A 145 -4.83 -13.44 -15.47
N VAL A 146 -3.81 -14.20 -15.86
CA VAL A 146 -2.45 -13.69 -16.04
C VAL A 146 -2.35 -13.13 -17.46
N PRO A 147 -2.06 -11.81 -17.62
CA PRO A 147 -1.87 -11.24 -18.95
C PRO A 147 -0.71 -11.92 -19.70
N PRO A 148 -0.80 -12.05 -21.03
CA PRO A 148 0.24 -12.74 -21.82
C PRO A 148 1.64 -12.19 -21.62
N TYR A 149 1.76 -10.88 -21.39
CA TYR A 149 3.04 -10.25 -21.10
C TYR A 149 3.66 -10.75 -19.78
N ILE A 150 2.87 -10.78 -18.72
CA ILE A 150 3.32 -11.29 -17.40
C ILE A 150 3.59 -12.80 -17.50
N MET A 151 2.78 -13.52 -18.24
CA MET A 151 2.98 -14.96 -18.43
C MET A 151 4.34 -15.26 -19.04
N ARG A 152 4.75 -14.53 -20.08
CA ARG A 152 6.10 -14.67 -20.66
C ARG A 152 7.22 -14.43 -19.64
N LEU A 153 7.09 -13.38 -18.81
CA LEU A 153 8.07 -13.13 -17.75
C LEU A 153 8.12 -14.24 -16.71
N ILE A 154 7.01 -14.89 -16.43
CA ILE A 154 6.93 -16.05 -15.52
C ILE A 154 7.60 -17.28 -16.18
N GLU A 155 7.30 -17.55 -17.43
CA GLU A 155 7.85 -18.67 -18.21
C GLU A 155 9.36 -18.60 -18.32
N ASP A 156 9.94 -17.41 -18.30
CA ASP A 156 11.40 -17.21 -18.31
C ASP A 156 12.07 -17.49 -16.96
N THR A 157 11.31 -17.66 -15.88
CA THR A 157 11.88 -17.93 -14.55
C THR A 157 12.42 -19.37 -14.44
N PRO A 158 13.50 -19.61 -13.67
CA PRO A 158 13.99 -20.97 -13.39
C PRO A 158 12.89 -21.84 -12.77
N ALA A 159 12.15 -21.35 -11.78
CA ALA A 159 11.09 -22.12 -11.12
C ALA A 159 10.02 -22.65 -12.09
N TRP A 160 9.64 -21.84 -13.09
CA TRP A 160 8.68 -22.30 -14.11
C TRP A 160 9.27 -23.39 -14.99
N LYS A 161 10.53 -23.25 -15.40
CA LYS A 161 11.24 -24.25 -16.24
C LYS A 161 11.45 -25.57 -15.48
N ASP A 162 11.69 -25.49 -14.18
CA ASP A 162 11.82 -26.64 -13.28
C ASP A 162 10.46 -27.27 -12.90
N GLY A 163 9.36 -26.57 -13.16
CA GLY A 163 8.00 -27.04 -12.85
C GLY A 163 7.59 -26.92 -11.39
N ASP A 164 8.43 -26.37 -10.51
CA ASP A 164 8.15 -26.17 -9.07
C ASP A 164 8.92 -24.96 -8.50
N GLY A 165 8.52 -24.53 -7.30
CA GLY A 165 9.19 -23.51 -6.55
C GLY A 165 8.50 -22.15 -6.56
N TYR A 166 9.19 -21.16 -6.00
CA TYR A 166 8.73 -19.78 -5.96
C TYR A 166 9.14 -19.05 -7.23
N ILE A 167 8.19 -18.40 -7.88
CA ILE A 167 8.41 -17.61 -9.11
C ILE A 167 9.36 -16.43 -8.84
N VAL A 168 9.28 -15.82 -7.66
CA VAL A 168 10.13 -14.71 -7.25
C VAL A 168 10.91 -15.09 -5.97
N PRO A 169 12.07 -15.76 -6.10
CA PRO A 169 12.81 -16.30 -4.96
C PRO A 169 13.61 -15.23 -4.17
N ARG A 170 13.47 -13.96 -4.50
CA ARG A 170 14.19 -12.85 -3.85
C ARG A 170 13.53 -12.41 -2.56
N SER A 171 14.34 -11.91 -1.60
CA SER A 171 13.81 -11.27 -0.40
C SER A 171 13.09 -9.96 -0.72
N GLY A 172 12.03 -9.65 0.05
CA GLY A 172 11.28 -8.40 -0.13
C GLY A 172 12.16 -7.16 0.04
N GLN A 173 13.16 -7.22 0.92
CA GLN A 173 14.11 -6.14 1.11
C GLN A 173 15.03 -5.92 -0.12
N ALA A 174 15.47 -7.00 -0.77
CA ALA A 174 16.27 -6.89 -1.98
C ALA A 174 15.49 -6.25 -3.13
N ILE A 175 14.25 -6.70 -3.35
CA ILE A 175 13.33 -6.11 -4.34
C ILE A 175 13.10 -4.63 -4.02
N TYR A 176 12.75 -4.30 -2.77
CA TYR A 176 12.50 -2.92 -2.34
C TYR A 176 13.71 -2.01 -2.57
N LYS A 177 14.91 -2.43 -2.13
CA LYS A 177 16.13 -1.64 -2.31
C LYS A 177 16.49 -1.43 -3.78
N ARG A 178 16.28 -2.46 -4.61
CA ARG A 178 16.53 -2.35 -6.04
C ARG A 178 15.55 -1.38 -6.69
N PHE A 179 14.26 -1.50 -6.38
CA PHE A 179 13.21 -0.62 -6.86
C PHE A 179 13.48 0.85 -6.47
N LYS A 180 13.77 1.13 -5.20
CA LYS A 180 14.10 2.50 -4.73
C LYS A 180 15.32 3.07 -5.45
N ARG A 181 16.33 2.27 -5.79
CA ARG A 181 17.48 2.74 -6.57
C ARG A 181 17.10 3.10 -8.01
N LEU A 182 16.23 2.35 -8.65
CA LEU A 182 15.74 2.68 -9.99
C LEU A 182 14.91 3.97 -9.97
N CYS A 183 13.98 4.08 -9.02
CA CYS A 183 13.17 5.27 -8.83
C CYS A 183 14.03 6.52 -8.58
N ALA A 184 15.03 6.43 -7.70
CA ALA A 184 15.94 7.54 -7.39
C ALA A 184 16.72 8.03 -8.62
N LYS A 185 17.12 7.12 -9.53
CA LYS A 185 17.79 7.49 -10.79
C LYS A 185 16.89 8.27 -11.76
N ALA A 186 15.59 8.09 -11.66
CA ALA A 186 14.58 8.73 -12.49
C ALA A 186 13.85 9.88 -11.78
N ASP A 187 14.33 10.29 -10.59
CA ASP A 187 13.71 11.32 -9.74
C ASP A 187 12.23 11.01 -9.39
N ILE A 188 11.92 9.73 -9.21
CA ILE A 188 10.58 9.24 -8.84
C ILE A 188 10.57 8.88 -7.36
N ASP A 189 9.71 9.51 -6.54
CA ASP A 189 9.58 9.19 -5.12
C ASP A 189 8.35 8.34 -4.81
N ILE A 190 8.43 7.05 -5.13
CA ILE A 190 7.43 6.04 -4.77
C ILE A 190 8.08 4.83 -4.09
N THR A 191 7.26 4.05 -3.42
CA THR A 191 7.62 2.77 -2.82
C THR A 191 7.08 1.60 -3.65
N PHE A 192 7.57 0.38 -3.41
CA PHE A 192 7.03 -0.81 -4.08
C PHE A 192 5.51 -0.99 -3.82
N HIS A 193 5.02 -0.59 -2.64
CA HIS A 193 3.59 -0.67 -2.33
C HIS A 193 2.75 0.32 -3.16
N ASP A 194 3.35 1.43 -3.57
CA ASP A 194 2.66 2.42 -4.40
C ASP A 194 2.37 1.88 -5.82
N LEU A 195 3.05 0.82 -6.29
CA LEU A 195 2.69 0.12 -7.52
C LEU A 195 1.25 -0.42 -7.49
N ARG A 196 0.82 -0.89 -6.33
CA ARG A 196 -0.56 -1.32 -6.12
C ARG A 196 -1.53 -0.13 -6.10
N HIS A 197 -1.08 1.03 -5.62
CA HIS A 197 -1.86 2.28 -5.70
C HIS A 197 -1.99 2.75 -7.15
N VAL A 198 -0.93 2.62 -7.96
CA VAL A 198 -0.99 2.87 -9.41
C VAL A 198 -2.04 1.99 -10.08
N ASN A 199 -2.11 0.69 -9.76
CA ASN A 199 -3.16 -0.19 -10.27
C ASN A 199 -4.57 0.30 -9.91
N ALA A 200 -4.77 0.70 -8.65
CA ALA A 200 -6.05 1.25 -8.20
C ALA A 200 -6.44 2.54 -8.95
N SER A 201 -5.47 3.43 -9.17
CA SER A 201 -5.68 4.67 -9.93
C SER A 201 -6.02 4.40 -11.39
N VAL A 202 -5.39 3.40 -12.02
CA VAL A 202 -5.75 2.94 -13.38
C VAL A 202 -7.18 2.40 -13.42
N MET A 203 -7.57 1.59 -12.44
CA MET A 203 -8.95 1.07 -12.39
C MET A 203 -9.99 2.20 -12.23
N LEU A 204 -9.66 3.22 -11.42
CA LEU A 204 -10.51 4.41 -11.29
C LEU A 204 -10.62 5.17 -12.62
N GLN A 205 -9.50 5.43 -13.30
CA GLN A 205 -9.45 6.12 -14.59
C GLN A 205 -10.25 5.39 -15.67
N LEU A 206 -10.25 4.05 -15.63
CA LEU A 206 -11.01 3.20 -16.52
C LEU A 206 -12.47 3.00 -16.08
N ASN A 207 -12.92 3.68 -15.02
CA ASN A 207 -14.27 3.57 -14.46
C ASN A 207 -14.66 2.11 -14.12
N VAL A 208 -13.71 1.31 -13.64
CA VAL A 208 -13.97 -0.06 -13.20
C VAL A 208 -14.89 -0.01 -11.97
N PRO A 209 -16.04 -0.71 -11.97
CA PRO A 209 -16.94 -0.71 -10.82
C PRO A 209 -16.24 -1.17 -9.53
N ASP A 210 -16.55 -0.50 -8.42
CA ASP A 210 -15.91 -0.70 -7.10
C ASP A 210 -15.84 -2.17 -6.70
N LYS A 211 -16.92 -2.92 -6.92
CA LYS A 211 -16.98 -4.35 -6.61
C LYS A 211 -15.86 -5.14 -7.30
N TYR A 212 -15.67 -4.93 -8.61
CA TYR A 212 -14.62 -5.63 -9.38
C TYR A 212 -13.22 -5.13 -9.02
N ALA A 213 -13.08 -3.84 -8.74
CA ALA A 213 -11.81 -3.28 -8.29
C ALA A 213 -11.41 -3.86 -6.93
N MET A 214 -12.34 -3.97 -5.98
CA MET A 214 -12.13 -4.58 -4.67
C MET A 214 -11.73 -6.06 -4.78
N GLU A 215 -12.45 -6.83 -5.59
CA GLU A 215 -12.16 -8.24 -5.84
C GLU A 215 -10.76 -8.41 -6.44
N ARG A 216 -10.46 -7.69 -7.53
CA ARG A 216 -9.16 -7.73 -8.20
C ARG A 216 -8.01 -7.32 -7.27
N GLY A 217 -8.20 -6.28 -6.48
CA GLY A 217 -7.22 -5.78 -5.53
C GLY A 217 -7.18 -6.56 -4.22
N GLY A 218 -8.18 -7.39 -3.90
CA GLY A 218 -8.29 -8.07 -2.61
C GLY A 218 -8.45 -7.08 -1.43
N TRP A 219 -9.19 -5.98 -1.64
CA TRP A 219 -9.57 -5.05 -0.56
C TRP A 219 -10.84 -5.53 0.14
N LYS A 220 -10.78 -5.64 1.47
CA LYS A 220 -11.93 -6.11 2.28
C LYS A 220 -13.03 -5.04 2.43
N THR A 221 -12.67 -3.77 2.36
CA THR A 221 -13.60 -2.66 2.59
C THR A 221 -13.47 -1.59 1.53
N ASP A 222 -14.60 -1.05 1.14
CA ASP A 222 -14.74 0.09 0.26
C ASP A 222 -13.94 1.31 0.77
N SER A 223 -13.97 1.57 2.07
CA SER A 223 -13.21 2.67 2.68
C SER A 223 -11.68 2.54 2.48
N THR A 224 -11.15 1.31 2.49
CA THR A 224 -9.72 1.08 2.22
C THR A 224 -9.41 1.35 0.76
N MET A 225 -10.24 0.90 -0.17
CA MET A 225 -10.10 1.14 -1.59
C MET A 225 -10.24 2.63 -1.91
N LYS A 226 -11.29 3.30 -1.42
CA LYS A 226 -11.51 4.74 -1.63
C LYS A 226 -10.40 5.60 -1.09
N ARG A 227 -9.75 5.19 0.01
CA ARG A 227 -8.56 5.89 0.51
C ARG A 227 -7.38 5.81 -0.47
N VAL A 228 -7.23 4.68 -1.17
CA VAL A 228 -6.23 4.49 -2.23
C VAL A 228 -6.55 5.36 -3.44
N TYR A 229 -7.82 5.45 -3.83
CA TYR A 229 -8.28 6.30 -4.94
C TYR A 229 -8.08 7.81 -4.74
N GLN A 230 -7.79 8.26 -3.52
CA GLN A 230 -7.45 9.68 -3.29
C GLN A 230 -6.07 10.06 -3.84
N GLU A 231 -5.26 9.08 -4.22
CA GLU A 231 -3.98 9.26 -4.89
C GLU A 231 -4.23 9.10 -6.40
N THR A 232 -4.36 10.21 -7.12
CA THR A 232 -4.64 10.24 -8.57
C THR A 232 -3.39 10.62 -9.35
N PHE A 233 -3.35 10.25 -10.63
CA PHE A 233 -2.32 10.73 -11.54
C PHE A 233 -2.43 12.25 -11.74
N SER A 234 -1.30 12.94 -11.87
CA SER A 234 -1.28 14.40 -12.09
C SER A 234 -1.97 14.80 -13.39
N ARG A 235 -1.84 13.98 -14.43
CA ARG A 235 -2.50 14.20 -15.73
C ARG A 235 -4.02 14.12 -15.60
N GLU A 236 -4.52 13.12 -14.85
CA GLU A 236 -5.96 12.92 -14.66
C GLU A 236 -6.60 14.12 -13.95
N ARG A 237 -5.95 14.68 -12.93
CA ARG A 237 -6.41 15.91 -12.27
C ARG A 237 -6.55 17.05 -13.23
N LYS A 238 -5.52 17.30 -14.06
CA LYS A 238 -5.58 18.36 -15.07
C LYS A 238 -6.69 18.16 -16.08
N ASN A 239 -6.96 16.91 -16.49
CA ASN A 239 -8.06 16.60 -17.39
C ASN A 239 -9.41 16.89 -16.74
N VAL A 240 -9.61 16.49 -15.48
CA VAL A 240 -10.84 16.74 -14.72
C VAL A 240 -11.03 18.23 -14.51
N ASP A 241 -10.00 18.96 -14.11
CA ASP A 241 -10.04 20.41 -13.95
C ASP A 241 -10.43 21.10 -15.27
N ALA A 242 -9.82 20.70 -16.40
CA ALA A 242 -10.14 21.24 -17.71
C ALA A 242 -11.60 20.97 -18.14
N ILE A 243 -12.15 19.79 -17.81
CA ILE A 243 -13.57 19.45 -18.07
C ILE A 243 -14.49 20.34 -17.24
N ILE A 244 -14.16 20.53 -15.96
CA ILE A 244 -14.93 21.37 -15.03
C ILE A 244 -14.89 22.83 -15.50
N ASP A 245 -13.69 23.33 -15.83
CA ASP A 245 -13.50 24.70 -16.32
C ASP A 245 -14.29 24.93 -17.61
N SER A 246 -14.24 24.01 -18.58
CA SER A 246 -14.99 24.08 -19.81
C SER A 246 -16.51 24.16 -19.56
N TYR A 247 -17.02 23.34 -18.63
CA TYR A 247 -18.43 23.39 -18.26
C TYR A 247 -18.85 24.76 -17.71
N PHE A 248 -18.08 25.32 -16.77
CA PHE A 248 -18.40 26.62 -16.18
C PHE A 248 -18.17 27.78 -17.14
N ASP A 249 -17.20 27.67 -18.04
CA ASP A 249 -17.02 28.64 -19.13
C ASP A 249 -18.26 28.70 -20.03
N ASP A 250 -18.84 27.56 -20.38
CA ASP A 250 -20.06 27.53 -21.19
C ASP A 250 -21.26 28.09 -20.43
N VAL A 251 -21.38 27.79 -19.12
CA VAL A 251 -22.39 28.39 -18.26
C VAL A 251 -22.25 29.90 -18.25
N THR A 252 -21.05 30.43 -18.04
CA THR A 252 -20.83 31.90 -17.96
C THR A 252 -21.08 32.62 -19.28
N LYS A 253 -20.71 32.02 -20.42
CA LYS A 253 -21.00 32.57 -21.76
C LYS A 253 -22.50 32.71 -22.01
N ASN A 254 -23.29 31.76 -21.53
CA ASN A 254 -24.75 31.78 -21.68
C ASN A 254 -25.45 32.87 -20.85
N PHE A 255 -24.78 33.42 -19.83
CA PHE A 255 -25.29 34.49 -18.95
C PHE A 255 -24.59 35.83 -19.18
N ALA A 256 -23.74 35.98 -20.21
CA ALA A 256 -23.17 37.27 -20.55
C ALA A 256 -24.32 38.25 -20.94
N PRO A 257 -24.33 39.53 -20.47
CA PRO A 257 -25.36 40.47 -20.80
C PRO A 257 -25.40 40.70 -22.31
N LYS A 258 -26.58 40.51 -22.89
CA LYS A 258 -26.85 40.91 -24.29
C LYS A 258 -26.54 42.38 -24.40
N LYS A 259 -25.58 42.74 -25.24
CA LYS A 259 -25.28 44.12 -25.61
C LYS A 259 -26.44 44.75 -26.32
#